data_a0781f883e05e6560c9184689c9e718a
#
_entry.id   a0781f883e05e6560c9184689c9e718a
#
_cell.length_a   1.000
_cell.length_b   1.000
_cell.length_c   1.000
_cell.angle_alpha   90.00
_cell.angle_beta   90.00
_cell.angle_gamma   90.00
#
_symmetry.space_group_name_H-M   'P 1'
#
loop_
_entity.id
_entity.type
_entity.pdbx_description
1 polymer ?
#
loop_
_entity_poly.entity_id
_entity_poly.type
_entity_poly.pdbx_seq_one_letter_code
_entity_poly.pdbx_strand_id
1 'polypeptide(L)'
;ARLRPMLEAMPGFISVERFRSLTDPAKLLSLSFWEDEAAVARWRNHEGHRATQAAGRAGIFAGYRLRVAAVLRDYGMNEREQAPEDSRARHGA
;
A
#
# COMPACT_ATOMS: atom_id res chain seq x y z
N ALA A 1 -7.70 -10.52 9.64
CA ALA A 1 -6.71 -10.18 10.64
C ALA A 1 -7.22 -9.06 11.53
N ARG A 2 -6.71 -9.00 12.76
CA ARG A 2 -7.19 -8.02 13.73
C ARG A 2 -6.94 -6.56 13.33
N LEU A 3 -5.88 -6.32 12.56
CA LEU A 3 -5.55 -4.95 12.15
C LEU A 3 -6.45 -4.42 11.03
N ARG A 4 -7.08 -5.31 10.27
CA ARG A 4 -7.86 -4.88 9.12
C ARG A 4 -9.04 -3.97 9.49
N PRO A 5 -9.85 -4.28 10.51
CA PRO A 5 -10.92 -3.36 10.89
C PRO A 5 -10.40 -2.00 11.37
N MET A 6 -9.28 -1.97 12.11
CA MET A 6 -8.68 -0.71 12.55
C MET A 6 -8.17 0.09 11.36
N LEU A 7 -7.54 -0.60 10.40
CA LEU A 7 -7.01 0.02 9.20
C LEU A 7 -8.13 0.66 8.38
N GLU A 8 -9.21 -0.08 8.17
CA GLU A 8 -10.33 0.41 7.37
C GLU A 8 -11.05 1.60 8.00
N ALA A 9 -10.94 1.76 9.31
CA ALA A 9 -11.54 2.87 10.02
C ALA A 9 -10.68 4.14 10.02
N MET A 10 -9.43 4.07 9.56
CA MET A 10 -8.54 5.22 9.58
C MET A 10 -8.94 6.26 8.54
N PRO A 11 -8.98 7.55 8.92
CA PRO A 11 -9.25 8.61 7.95
C PRO A 11 -8.20 8.62 6.85
N GLY A 12 -8.66 8.73 5.60
CA GLY A 12 -7.78 8.77 4.44
C GLY A 12 -7.36 7.41 3.92
N PHE A 13 -7.79 6.34 4.55
CA PHE A 13 -7.52 4.99 4.05
C PHE A 13 -8.34 4.73 2.78
N ILE A 14 -7.70 4.17 1.76
CA ILE A 14 -8.37 3.81 0.51
C ILE A 14 -8.50 2.30 0.38
N SER A 15 -7.39 1.56 0.41
CA SER A 15 -7.43 0.12 0.21
C SER A 15 -6.15 -0.54 0.70
N VAL A 16 -6.23 -1.85 0.92
CA VAL A 16 -5.08 -2.67 1.22
C VAL A 16 -5.25 -4.03 0.57
N GLU A 17 -4.16 -4.56 0.04
CA GLU A 17 -4.15 -5.88 -0.55
C GLU A 17 -2.79 -6.53 -0.32
N ARG A 18 -2.79 -7.84 -0.15
CA ARG A 18 -1.57 -8.61 0.07
C ARG A 18 -1.27 -9.48 -1.13
N PHE A 19 0.03 -9.58 -1.44
CA PHE A 19 0.51 -10.35 -2.58
C PHE A 19 1.64 -11.24 -2.13
N ARG A 20 1.73 -12.43 -2.72
CA ARG A 20 2.84 -13.34 -2.48
C ARG A 20 3.73 -13.35 -3.71
N SER A 21 5.05 -13.31 -3.49
CA SER A 21 6.01 -13.37 -4.57
C SER A 21 5.89 -14.72 -5.30
N LEU A 22 5.92 -14.67 -6.63
CA LEU A 22 5.89 -15.89 -7.43
C LEU A 22 7.24 -16.62 -7.44
N THR A 23 8.32 -15.90 -7.14
CA THR A 23 9.67 -16.48 -7.15
C THR A 23 10.15 -16.82 -5.75
N ASP A 24 9.56 -16.24 -4.71
CA ASP A 24 9.95 -16.51 -3.33
C ASP A 24 8.69 -16.58 -2.46
N PRO A 25 8.15 -17.78 -2.22
CA PRO A 25 6.89 -17.92 -1.48
C PRO A 25 6.92 -17.42 -0.03
N ALA A 26 8.11 -17.23 0.53
CA ALA A 26 8.25 -16.67 1.87
C ALA A 26 8.12 -15.15 1.89
N LYS A 27 8.09 -14.50 0.73
CA LYS A 27 8.05 -13.05 0.63
C LYS A 27 6.63 -12.58 0.35
N LEU A 28 6.14 -11.69 1.21
CA LEU A 28 4.81 -11.09 1.08
C LEU A 28 4.95 -9.58 0.90
N LEU A 29 4.09 -9.02 0.06
CA LEU A 29 3.94 -7.58 -0.09
C LEU A 29 2.57 -7.19 0.43
N SER A 30 2.51 -6.21 1.32
CA SER A 30 1.25 -5.56 1.70
C SER A 30 1.26 -4.19 1.04
N LEU A 31 0.29 -3.97 0.15
CA LEU A 31 0.19 -2.72 -0.60
C LEU A 31 -1.05 -1.98 -0.14
N SER A 32 -0.90 -0.78 0.37
CA SER A 32 -2.02 0.03 0.81
C SER A 32 -1.99 1.38 0.12
N PHE A 33 -3.19 1.91 -0.13
CA PHE A 33 -3.36 3.22 -0.73
C PHE A 33 -4.04 4.15 0.25
N TRP A 34 -3.60 5.41 0.25
CA TRP A 34 -4.03 6.43 1.20
C TRP A 34 -4.22 7.75 0.45
N GLU A 35 -5.10 8.60 0.96
CA GLU A 35 -5.38 9.88 0.31
C GLU A 35 -4.17 10.81 0.29
N ASP A 36 -3.37 10.79 1.37
CA ASP A 36 -2.19 11.65 1.48
C ASP A 36 -1.20 11.08 2.51
N GLU A 37 -0.05 11.70 2.60
CA GLU A 37 0.99 11.25 3.52
C GLU A 37 0.58 11.46 4.98
N ALA A 38 -0.25 12.45 5.28
CA ALA A 38 -0.74 12.66 6.64
C ALA A 38 -1.56 11.46 7.12
N ALA A 39 -2.35 10.85 6.23
CA ALA A 39 -3.09 9.64 6.55
C ALA A 39 -2.15 8.48 6.86
N VAL A 40 -1.09 8.31 6.08
CA VAL A 40 -0.08 7.29 6.33
C VAL A 40 0.58 7.51 7.69
N ALA A 41 0.89 8.77 8.02
CA ALA A 41 1.51 9.10 9.31
C ALA A 41 0.57 8.78 10.48
N ARG A 42 -0.72 9.04 10.33
CA ARG A 42 -1.71 8.69 11.36
C ARG A 42 -1.72 7.19 11.60
N TRP A 43 -1.72 6.40 10.55
CA TRP A 43 -1.71 4.94 10.67
C TRP A 43 -0.42 4.45 11.30
N ARG A 44 0.72 4.97 10.84
CA ARG A 44 2.03 4.59 11.37
C ARG A 44 2.11 4.80 12.87
N ASN A 45 1.44 5.83 13.37
CA ASN A 45 1.45 6.18 14.79
C ASN A 45 0.29 5.61 15.57
N HIS A 46 -0.59 4.86 14.90
CA HIS A 46 -1.70 4.20 15.56
C HIS A 46 -1.16 3.10 16.50
N GLU A 47 -1.77 3.00 17.69
CA GLU A 47 -1.29 2.10 18.73
C GLU A 47 -1.23 0.65 18.29
N GLY A 48 -2.27 0.17 17.59
CA GLY A 48 -2.31 -1.21 17.11
C GLY A 48 -1.21 -1.51 16.11
N HIS A 49 -0.93 -0.56 15.21
CA HIS A 49 0.13 -0.72 14.23
C HIS A 49 1.50 -0.72 14.89
N ARG A 50 1.70 0.16 15.88
CA ARG A 50 2.96 0.19 16.64
C ARG A 50 3.20 -1.13 17.38
N ALA A 51 2.17 -1.72 17.96
CA ALA A 51 2.28 -3.01 18.62
C ALA A 51 2.70 -4.10 17.65
N THR A 52 2.13 -4.11 16.45
CA THR A 52 2.49 -5.07 15.40
C THR A 52 3.94 -4.91 14.96
N GLN A 53 4.40 -3.66 14.79
CA GLN A 53 5.78 -3.41 14.42
C GLN A 53 6.75 -3.82 15.53
N ALA A 54 6.40 -3.60 16.78
CA ALA A 54 7.22 -4.04 17.90
C ALA A 54 7.36 -5.56 17.92
N ALA A 55 6.27 -6.29 17.67
CA ALA A 55 6.30 -7.74 17.58
C ALA A 55 7.19 -8.21 16.43
N GLY A 56 7.14 -7.52 15.28
CA GLY A 56 8.02 -7.82 14.15
C GLY A 56 9.48 -7.64 14.51
N ARG A 57 9.81 -6.53 15.16
CA ARG A 57 11.19 -6.28 15.60
C ARG A 57 11.67 -7.27 16.64
N ALA A 58 10.75 -7.86 17.40
CA ALA A 58 11.09 -8.89 18.40
C ALA A 58 11.35 -10.27 17.79
N GLY A 59 11.30 -10.41 16.46
CA GLY A 59 11.67 -11.64 15.78
C GLY A 59 10.52 -12.51 15.28
N ILE A 60 9.29 -12.00 15.34
CA ILE A 60 8.13 -12.73 14.79
C ILE A 60 8.23 -12.82 13.27
N PHE A 61 8.80 -11.79 12.62
CA PHE A 61 9.11 -11.79 11.20
C PHE A 61 10.62 -11.87 11.00
N ALA A 62 11.05 -12.51 9.92
CA ALA A 62 12.47 -12.55 9.56
C ALA A 62 13.00 -11.15 9.22
N GLY A 63 12.14 -10.28 8.70
CA GLY A 63 12.50 -8.91 8.41
C GLY A 63 11.39 -8.23 7.62
N TYR A 64 11.53 -6.92 7.43
CA TYR A 64 10.57 -6.18 6.61
C TYR A 64 11.23 -4.94 6.04
N ARG A 65 10.60 -4.41 5.00
CA ARG A 65 11.01 -3.15 4.38
C ARG A 65 9.76 -2.36 4.04
N LEU A 66 9.79 -1.08 4.36
CA LEU A 66 8.69 -0.18 4.07
C LEU A 66 9.14 0.82 3.00
N ARG A 67 8.27 1.05 2.02
CA ARG A 67 8.46 2.11 1.04
C ARG A 67 7.18 2.93 0.99
N VAL A 68 7.33 4.25 1.03
CA VAL A 68 6.22 5.18 0.89
C VAL A 68 6.44 5.93 -0.41
N ALA A 69 5.43 5.93 -1.27
CA ALA A 69 5.56 6.52 -2.59
C ALA A 69 4.29 7.29 -2.94
N ALA A 70 4.43 8.29 -3.78
CA ALA A 70 3.30 9.01 -4.33
C ALA A 70 2.98 8.42 -5.70
N VAL A 71 1.69 8.25 -6.00
CA VAL A 71 1.25 7.82 -7.31
C VAL A 71 1.24 9.02 -8.22
N LEU A 72 2.09 9.00 -9.23
CA LEU A 72 2.16 10.10 -10.20
C LEU A 72 1.06 9.99 -11.25
N ARG A 73 0.72 8.78 -11.64
CA ARG A 73 -0.33 8.52 -12.62
C ARG A 73 -0.99 7.20 -12.25
N ASP A 74 -2.28 7.13 -12.47
CA ASP A 74 -3.05 5.90 -12.26
C ASP A 74 -3.97 5.76 -13.46
N TYR A 75 -3.66 4.80 -14.33
CA TYR A 75 -4.47 4.56 -15.52
C TYR A 75 -4.43 3.08 -15.86
N GLY A 76 -5.44 2.64 -16.58
CA GLY A 76 -5.55 1.26 -16.99
C GLY A 76 -5.95 1.17 -18.45
N MET A 77 -6.33 -0.02 -18.87
CA MET A 77 -6.77 -0.24 -20.26
C MET A 77 -7.99 0.60 -20.60
N ASN A 78 -8.90 0.78 -19.66
CA ASN A 78 -10.16 1.48 -19.87
C ASN A 78 -10.26 2.82 -19.16
N GLU A 79 -9.39 3.10 -18.21
CA GLU A 79 -9.32 4.36 -17.47
C GLU A 79 -8.07 5.10 -17.93
N ARG A 80 -8.25 5.96 -18.95
CA ARG A 80 -7.12 6.55 -19.67
C ARG A 80 -6.86 8.02 -19.37
N GLU A 81 -7.59 8.62 -18.44
CA GLU A 81 -7.48 10.06 -18.18
C GLU A 81 -6.08 10.48 -17.79
N GLN A 82 -5.40 9.69 -16.99
CA GLN A 82 -4.05 10.00 -16.51
C GLN A 82 -2.94 9.37 -17.34
N ALA A 83 -3.29 8.70 -18.43
CA ALA A 83 -2.30 8.08 -19.29
C ALA A 83 -1.37 9.14 -19.88
N PRO A 84 -0.05 8.87 -19.98
CA PRO A 84 0.87 9.81 -20.61
C PRO A 84 0.47 10.09 -22.06
N GLU A 85 0.80 11.25 -22.54
CA GLU A 85 0.40 11.68 -23.89
C GLU A 85 0.91 10.70 -24.96
N ASP A 86 2.14 10.22 -24.83
CA ASP A 86 2.70 9.27 -25.78
C ASP A 86 1.91 7.96 -25.81
N SER A 87 1.45 7.50 -24.64
CA SER A 87 0.63 6.30 -24.54
C SER A 87 -0.74 6.54 -25.15
N ARG A 88 -1.35 7.69 -24.88
CA ARG A 88 -2.66 8.03 -25.44
C ARG A 88 -2.61 8.17 -26.94
N ALA A 89 -1.54 8.75 -27.47
CA ALA A 89 -1.36 8.91 -28.91
C ALA A 89 -1.25 7.56 -29.61
N ARG A 90 -0.60 6.57 -28.96
CA ARG A 90 -0.39 5.24 -29.54
C ARG A 90 -1.62 4.34 -29.42
N HIS A 91 -2.33 4.39 -28.29
CA HIS A 91 -3.42 3.45 -27.96
C HIS A 91 -4.80 4.10 -27.91
N GLY A 92 -4.91 5.34 -28.31
CA GLY A 92 -6.17 6.09 -28.21
C GLY A 92 -6.33 6.72 -26.85
N ALA A 93 -7.44 7.43 -26.66
CA ALA A 93 -7.70 8.22 -25.45
C ALA A 93 -7.82 7.38 -24.19
#